data_42d62be1b7bea0813d390d1f73ec2d44
#
_entry.id   42d62be1b7bea0813d390d1f73ec2d44
#
_cell.length_a   1.000
_cell.length_b   1.000
_cell.length_c   1.000
_cell.angle_alpha   90.00
_cell.angle_beta   90.00
_cell.angle_gamma   90.00
#
_symmetry.space_group_name_H-M   'P 1'
#
loop_
_entity.id
_entity.type
_entity.pdbx_description
1 polymer ?
#
loop_
_entity_poly.entity_id
_entity_poly.type
_entity_poly.pdbx_seq_one_letter_code
_entity_poly.pdbx_strand_id
1 'polypeptide(L)'
;GDVYKRQGVDRDPQAGKVGMASAAGCCHSFTPDGRCITLLKVLLSNACCYDCAYCVNRSSAQTKRATFTPQELAELTVDFYKRNYIEGLFLSSGVIGSPDHTTELMIECLSYLRNELLFNGYVHAKVIPGTDPDLIDAIGRLADRLSVNLELPSSTSLTKLCPHKNAETVTKPMSFIHRLRVSEERQLLEAKNASKGIVKSAGKSKGIVIPTQKQIIKEGLALRSNCLKNTFMRSSRVSSGKRSFSPAGQSTQIIIGASPESDNQILHLSQALYQQFELKRVFFSAYIPVIEDHRLPELDTPVPLRREHRLYQADWLMRYYAFSPDAVSYTHLRAHET
;
A
#
# COMPACT_ATOMS: atom_id res chain seq x y z
N GLY A 1 -9.41 6.48 17.60
CA GLY A 1 -9.41 5.06 17.30
C GLY A 1 -9.81 4.82 15.87
N ASP A 2 -8.98 4.10 15.15
CA ASP A 2 -9.08 3.89 13.72
C ASP A 2 -10.40 3.19 13.36
N VAL A 3 -11.10 3.68 12.35
CA VAL A 3 -12.37 3.13 11.84
C VAL A 3 -12.21 1.67 11.35
N TYR A 4 -10.97 1.22 11.15
CA TYR A 4 -10.60 -0.15 10.77
C TYR A 4 -10.57 -1.17 11.91
N LYS A 5 -10.94 -0.80 13.13
CA LYS A 5 -10.88 -1.69 14.30
C LYS A 5 -11.84 -2.89 14.27
N ARG A 6 -12.74 -2.99 13.30
CA ARG A 6 -13.80 -4.02 13.29
C ARG A 6 -13.52 -5.26 12.45
N GLN A 7 -12.32 -5.47 11.93
CA GLN A 7 -11.97 -6.73 11.26
C GLN A 7 -11.47 -7.83 12.22
N GLY A 8 -11.36 -7.53 13.51
CA GLY A 8 -11.02 -8.49 14.56
C GLY A 8 -12.26 -8.89 15.37
N VAL A 9 -12.30 -10.13 15.81
CA VAL A 9 -13.28 -10.63 16.76
C VAL A 9 -12.87 -10.10 18.15
N ASP A 10 -13.67 -9.23 18.73
CA ASP A 10 -13.49 -8.78 20.11
C ASP A 10 -14.13 -9.82 21.05
N ARG A 11 -13.33 -10.44 21.90
CA ARG A 11 -13.79 -11.40 22.91
C ARG A 11 -13.14 -11.09 24.24
N ASP A 12 -13.94 -10.76 25.21
CA ASP A 12 -13.49 -10.63 26.60
C ASP A 12 -12.99 -11.96 27.18
N PRO A 13 -12.02 -11.93 28.09
CA PRO A 13 -11.58 -13.12 28.79
C PRO A 13 -12.74 -13.72 29.59
N GLN A 14 -13.04 -15.00 29.33
CA GLN A 14 -14.06 -15.77 30.06
C GLN A 14 -13.41 -16.74 31.00
N ALA A 15 -13.90 -16.82 32.24
CA ALA A 15 -13.40 -17.78 33.20
C ALA A 15 -13.49 -19.23 32.68
N GLY A 16 -12.40 -19.97 32.76
CA GLY A 16 -12.30 -21.35 32.28
C GLY A 16 -12.03 -21.52 30.77
N LYS A 17 -11.82 -20.41 30.02
CA LYS A 17 -11.39 -20.47 28.60
C LYS A 17 -10.00 -19.88 28.43
N VAL A 18 -9.23 -20.44 27.52
CA VAL A 18 -7.88 -19.97 27.18
C VAL A 18 -7.95 -19.03 25.99
N GLY A 19 -7.36 -17.84 26.15
CA GLY A 19 -7.24 -16.82 25.12
C GLY A 19 -8.28 -15.71 25.22
N MET A 20 -7.87 -14.55 24.73
CA MET A 20 -8.69 -13.37 24.49
C MET A 20 -8.38 -12.85 23.11
N ALA A 21 -9.36 -12.28 22.41
CA ALA A 21 -9.14 -11.56 21.15
C ALA A 21 -9.51 -10.10 21.38
N SER A 22 -8.53 -9.22 21.35
CA SER A 22 -8.78 -7.78 21.31
C SER A 22 -8.57 -7.28 19.89
N ALA A 23 -9.35 -6.26 19.49
CA ALA A 23 -9.12 -5.54 18.26
C ALA A 23 -7.81 -4.73 18.37
N ALA A 24 -6.68 -5.41 18.28
CA ALA A 24 -5.37 -4.77 18.19
C ALA A 24 -5.26 -4.08 16.82
N GLY A 25 -4.49 -3.00 16.73
CA GLY A 25 -4.21 -2.28 15.46
C GLY A 25 -3.42 -3.11 14.45
N CYS A 26 -3.72 -4.41 14.36
CA CYS A 26 -3.06 -5.37 13.48
C CYS A 26 -3.93 -5.65 12.27
N CYS A 27 -3.29 -5.76 11.12
CA CYS A 27 -3.89 -6.09 9.85
C CYS A 27 -3.34 -7.46 9.40
N HIS A 28 -4.21 -8.32 8.88
CA HIS A 28 -3.78 -9.57 8.26
C HIS A 28 -3.57 -9.36 6.76
N SER A 29 -2.40 -9.75 6.27
CA SER A 29 -2.06 -9.75 4.85
C SER A 29 -1.63 -11.14 4.43
N PHE A 30 -1.92 -11.51 3.17
CA PHE A 30 -1.49 -12.80 2.63
C PHE A 30 -0.27 -12.61 1.76
N THR A 31 0.75 -13.43 2.00
CA THR A 31 1.93 -13.55 1.14
C THR A 31 1.57 -14.34 -0.13
N PRO A 32 2.38 -14.27 -1.20
CA PRO A 32 2.13 -15.04 -2.42
C PRO A 32 2.06 -16.55 -2.22
N ASP A 33 2.70 -17.08 -1.19
CA ASP A 33 2.66 -18.49 -0.80
C ASP A 33 1.47 -18.86 0.10
N GLY A 34 0.51 -17.92 0.28
CA GLY A 34 -0.74 -18.15 1.00
C GLY A 34 -0.66 -18.03 2.53
N ARG A 35 0.51 -17.73 3.10
CA ARG A 35 0.62 -17.51 4.56
C ARG A 35 -0.06 -16.19 4.95
N CYS A 36 -0.78 -16.23 6.06
CA CYS A 36 -1.33 -15.03 6.69
C CYS A 36 -0.25 -14.40 7.59
N ILE A 37 0.08 -13.14 7.34
CA ILE A 37 1.02 -12.37 8.15
C ILE A 37 0.28 -11.27 8.92
N THR A 38 0.67 -11.08 10.17
CA THR A 38 0.12 -10.05 11.05
C THR A 38 0.97 -8.79 10.95
N LEU A 39 0.37 -7.66 10.57
CA LEU A 39 1.06 -6.38 10.41
C LEU A 39 0.59 -5.39 11.48
N LEU A 40 1.53 -4.64 12.06
CA LEU A 40 1.22 -3.43 12.79
C LEU A 40 0.73 -2.39 11.79
N LYS A 41 -0.57 -2.08 11.82
CA LYS A 41 -1.16 -1.02 11.00
C LYS A 41 -1.21 0.27 11.78
N VAL A 42 -0.43 1.24 11.37
CA VAL A 42 -0.25 2.49 12.10
C VAL A 42 -0.18 3.69 11.17
N LEU A 43 -0.59 4.84 11.69
CA LEU A 43 -0.36 6.14 11.08
C LEU A 43 0.88 6.77 11.71
N LEU A 44 1.82 7.25 10.88
CA LEU A 44 2.90 8.11 11.36
C LEU A 44 2.33 9.35 12.02
N SER A 45 1.30 9.94 11.39
CA SER A 45 0.53 11.05 11.95
C SER A 45 -0.94 10.94 11.58
N ASN A 46 -1.83 11.35 12.47
CA ASN A 46 -3.23 11.60 12.15
C ASN A 46 -3.53 13.09 11.91
N ALA A 47 -2.52 13.97 11.98
CA ALA A 47 -2.63 15.35 11.53
C ALA A 47 -2.66 15.37 10.00
N CYS A 48 -3.77 15.83 9.42
CA CYS A 48 -3.96 15.83 7.98
C CYS A 48 -4.41 17.22 7.52
N CYS A 49 -3.80 17.74 6.46
CA CYS A 49 -4.23 19.00 5.84
C CYS A 49 -5.37 18.80 4.82
N TYR A 50 -5.70 17.54 4.45
CA TYR A 50 -6.81 17.24 3.55
C TYR A 50 -8.14 17.16 4.28
N ASP A 51 -9.22 17.51 3.59
CA ASP A 51 -10.58 17.51 4.14
C ASP A 51 -11.48 16.48 3.44
N CYS A 52 -11.05 15.24 3.40
CA CYS A 52 -11.85 14.14 2.83
C CYS A 52 -13.07 13.88 3.73
N ALA A 53 -14.29 14.04 3.18
CA ALA A 53 -15.54 13.98 3.94
C ALA A 53 -15.70 12.72 4.79
N TYR A 54 -15.29 11.56 4.29
CA TYR A 54 -15.39 10.26 4.97
C TYR A 54 -14.30 10.01 6.03
N CYS A 55 -13.32 10.89 6.19
CA CYS A 55 -12.14 10.63 7.02
C CYS A 55 -12.26 11.30 8.40
N VAL A 56 -12.15 10.50 9.46
CA VAL A 56 -12.14 11.01 10.85
C VAL A 56 -10.96 11.93 11.15
N ASN A 57 -9.90 11.85 10.35
CA ASN A 57 -8.69 12.66 10.49
C ASN A 57 -8.66 13.86 9.50
N ARG A 58 -9.79 14.21 8.88
CA ARG A 58 -9.88 15.39 8.00
C ARG A 58 -9.50 16.66 8.76
N SER A 59 -9.03 17.67 8.02
CA SER A 59 -8.52 18.93 8.64
C SER A 59 -9.58 19.64 9.49
N SER A 60 -10.84 19.60 9.07
CA SER A 60 -11.97 20.20 9.79
C SER A 60 -12.45 19.39 11.00
N ALA A 61 -11.98 18.16 11.21
CA ALA A 61 -12.40 17.34 12.34
C ALA A 61 -11.69 17.74 13.64
N GLN A 62 -12.41 17.73 14.75
CA GLN A 62 -11.90 18.01 16.11
C GLN A 62 -11.19 16.80 16.75
N THR A 63 -10.70 15.86 15.94
CA THR A 63 -9.98 14.68 16.41
C THR A 63 -8.65 15.07 17.03
N LYS A 64 -8.34 14.53 18.22
CA LYS A 64 -7.04 14.75 18.87
C LYS A 64 -5.91 14.32 17.93
N ARG A 65 -4.95 15.21 17.69
CA ARG A 65 -3.82 14.97 16.78
C ARG A 65 -2.64 14.40 17.55
N ALA A 66 -1.99 13.45 16.92
CA ALA A 66 -0.75 12.84 17.40
C ALA A 66 0.14 12.50 16.21
N THR A 67 1.45 12.62 16.41
CA THR A 67 2.47 12.32 15.41
C THR A 67 3.60 11.59 16.12
N PHE A 68 4.01 10.46 15.55
CA PHE A 68 5.25 9.79 15.95
C PHE A 68 6.44 10.49 15.30
N THR A 69 7.55 10.51 15.98
CA THR A 69 8.82 10.70 15.27
C THR A 69 9.13 9.44 14.45
N PRO A 70 9.85 9.56 13.33
CA PRO A 70 10.27 8.41 12.53
C PRO A 70 10.97 7.31 13.34
N GLN A 71 11.83 7.70 14.29
CA GLN A 71 12.57 6.80 15.16
C GLN A 71 11.66 6.06 16.14
N GLU A 72 10.77 6.77 16.85
CA GLU A 72 9.82 6.16 17.79
C GLU A 72 8.98 5.08 17.12
N LEU A 73 8.49 5.34 15.90
CA LEU A 73 7.66 4.38 15.19
C LEU A 73 8.45 3.14 14.73
N ALA A 74 9.69 3.35 14.28
CA ALA A 74 10.56 2.25 13.89
C ALA A 74 10.95 1.37 15.09
N GLU A 75 11.31 1.97 16.22
CA GLU A 75 11.61 1.25 17.46
C GLU A 75 10.42 0.47 18.00
N LEU A 76 9.22 1.10 18.03
CA LEU A 76 7.98 0.44 18.40
C LEU A 76 7.69 -0.79 17.52
N THR A 77 7.96 -0.67 16.21
CA THR A 77 7.78 -1.79 15.27
C THR A 77 8.70 -2.96 15.61
N VAL A 78 9.97 -2.68 15.87
CA VAL A 78 10.95 -3.72 16.22
C VAL A 78 10.62 -4.36 17.57
N ASP A 79 10.18 -3.59 18.55
CA ASP A 79 9.77 -4.09 19.86
C ASP A 79 8.58 -5.03 19.77
N PHE A 80 7.58 -4.72 18.97
CA PHE A 80 6.44 -5.60 18.71
C PHE A 80 6.83 -6.87 17.97
N TYR A 81 7.74 -6.73 16.99
CA TYR A 81 8.28 -7.88 16.26
C TYR A 81 9.07 -8.84 17.19
N LYS A 82 9.97 -8.30 18.02
CA LYS A 82 10.73 -9.11 18.99
C LYS A 82 9.86 -9.88 19.98
N ARG A 83 8.68 -9.32 20.30
CA ARG A 83 7.69 -9.96 21.18
C ARG A 83 6.75 -10.91 20.42
N ASN A 84 6.97 -11.16 19.13
CA ASN A 84 6.14 -12.00 18.26
C ASN A 84 4.67 -11.53 18.16
N TYR A 85 4.39 -10.24 18.34
CA TYR A 85 3.05 -9.70 18.18
C TYR A 85 2.72 -9.43 16.71
N ILE A 86 3.73 -9.15 15.90
CA ILE A 86 3.62 -8.83 14.47
C ILE A 86 4.75 -9.48 13.68
N GLU A 87 4.53 -9.64 12.38
CA GLU A 87 5.51 -10.10 11.39
C GLU A 87 5.97 -8.97 10.47
N GLY A 88 5.33 -7.80 10.56
CA GLY A 88 5.70 -6.66 9.74
C GLY A 88 4.93 -5.39 10.08
N LEU A 89 5.18 -4.37 9.28
CA LEU A 89 4.63 -3.02 9.41
C LEU A 89 3.74 -2.68 8.21
N PHE A 90 2.56 -2.10 8.46
CA PHE A 90 1.78 -1.37 7.48
C PHE A 90 1.79 0.11 7.84
N LEU A 91 2.65 0.86 7.17
CA LEU A 91 2.85 2.29 7.41
C LEU A 91 1.96 3.14 6.50
N SER A 92 1.21 4.03 7.11
CA SER A 92 0.48 5.10 6.43
C SER A 92 0.57 6.41 7.22
N SER A 93 0.01 7.50 6.72
CA SER A 93 -0.04 8.78 7.42
C SER A 93 -1.23 9.62 6.96
N GLY A 94 -1.67 10.54 7.80
CA GLY A 94 -2.31 11.77 7.36
C GLY A 94 -1.30 12.66 6.63
N VAL A 95 -1.77 13.59 5.80
CA VAL A 95 -0.89 14.47 5.01
C VAL A 95 -0.45 15.66 5.85
N ILE A 96 0.81 15.67 6.25
CA ILE A 96 1.43 16.73 7.07
C ILE A 96 1.99 17.80 6.11
N GLY A 97 1.28 18.90 5.96
CA GLY A 97 1.67 20.01 5.08
C GLY A 97 1.60 19.66 3.59
N SER A 98 2.39 18.71 3.12
CA SER A 98 2.40 18.27 1.71
C SER A 98 2.55 16.75 1.58
N PRO A 99 2.18 16.17 0.42
CA PRO A 99 2.45 14.76 0.10
C PRO A 99 3.94 14.41 0.18
N ASP A 100 4.79 15.24 -0.35
CA ASP A 100 6.24 15.02 -0.42
C ASP A 100 6.87 15.03 0.97
N HIS A 101 6.61 16.07 1.77
CA HIS A 101 7.11 16.16 3.14
C HIS A 101 6.67 14.96 3.99
N THR A 102 5.40 14.54 3.85
CA THR A 102 4.90 13.37 4.58
C THR A 102 5.60 12.09 4.13
N THR A 103 5.85 11.95 2.83
CA THR A 103 6.56 10.78 2.28
C THR A 103 8.03 10.78 2.69
N GLU A 104 8.68 11.95 2.80
CA GLU A 104 10.04 12.09 3.34
C GLU A 104 10.14 11.57 4.79
N LEU A 105 9.20 11.94 5.65
CA LEU A 105 9.13 11.42 7.02
C LEU A 105 8.90 9.90 7.07
N MET A 106 8.07 9.37 6.18
CA MET A 106 7.86 7.92 6.06
C MET A 106 9.13 7.21 5.56
N ILE A 107 9.86 7.80 4.61
CA ILE A 107 11.16 7.29 4.14
C ILE A 107 12.18 7.30 5.27
N GLU A 108 12.25 8.36 6.06
CA GLU A 108 13.13 8.44 7.23
C GLU A 108 12.85 7.29 8.22
N CYS A 109 11.58 7.06 8.55
CA CYS A 109 11.15 5.97 9.42
C CYS A 109 11.58 4.60 8.85
N LEU A 110 11.30 4.34 7.57
CA LEU A 110 11.63 3.05 6.94
C LEU A 110 13.15 2.89 6.75
N SER A 111 13.88 3.96 6.48
CA SER A 111 15.35 3.94 6.39
C SER A 111 15.98 3.60 7.73
N TYR A 112 15.53 4.23 8.81
CA TYR A 112 15.98 3.92 10.16
C TYR A 112 15.65 2.47 10.52
N LEU A 113 14.43 2.02 10.24
CA LEU A 113 13.98 0.66 10.47
C LEU A 113 14.83 -0.38 9.72
N ARG A 114 15.17 -0.13 8.44
CA ARG A 114 15.89 -1.08 7.59
C ARG A 114 17.41 -1.06 7.80
N ASN A 115 17.98 0.13 7.96
CA ASN A 115 19.43 0.31 7.91
C ASN A 115 20.07 0.37 9.30
N GLU A 116 19.40 0.98 10.29
CA GLU A 116 19.94 1.09 11.65
C GLU A 116 19.44 -0.07 12.55
N LEU A 117 18.13 -0.37 12.51
CA LEU A 117 17.55 -1.45 13.29
C LEU A 117 17.61 -2.82 12.59
N LEU A 118 18.11 -2.87 11.36
CA LEU A 118 18.31 -4.09 10.53
C LEU A 118 17.05 -4.96 10.41
N PHE A 119 15.89 -4.33 10.42
CA PHE A 119 14.60 -5.02 10.34
C PHE A 119 14.41 -5.66 8.97
N ASN A 120 14.23 -6.98 8.92
CA ASN A 120 13.99 -7.75 7.70
C ASN A 120 12.56 -8.29 7.58
N GLY A 121 11.65 -7.89 8.48
CA GLY A 121 10.23 -8.24 8.38
C GLY A 121 9.53 -7.53 7.21
N TYR A 122 8.29 -7.93 6.96
CA TYR A 122 7.50 -7.38 5.85
C TYR A 122 7.11 -5.92 6.09
N VAL A 123 7.22 -5.09 5.05
CA VAL A 123 6.82 -3.67 5.09
C VAL A 123 5.86 -3.38 3.94
N HIS A 124 4.67 -2.91 4.30
CA HIS A 124 3.70 -2.34 3.38
C HIS A 124 3.61 -0.83 3.63
N ALA A 125 3.91 -0.02 2.63
CA ALA A 125 3.83 1.43 2.73
C ALA A 125 2.72 1.99 1.83
N LYS A 126 1.98 2.97 2.36
CA LYS A 126 0.95 3.68 1.62
C LYS A 126 1.55 4.92 0.98
N VAL A 127 1.53 4.99 -0.35
CA VAL A 127 1.94 6.17 -1.11
C VAL A 127 0.83 7.21 -1.05
N ILE A 128 1.20 8.44 -0.75
CA ILE A 128 0.26 9.56 -0.71
C ILE A 128 0.02 10.07 -2.14
N PRO A 129 -1.25 10.24 -2.56
CA PRO A 129 -1.54 10.82 -3.85
C PRO A 129 -0.90 12.19 -4.04
N GLY A 130 -0.21 12.39 -5.17
CA GLY A 130 0.51 13.63 -5.47
C GLY A 130 1.98 13.65 -5.05
N THR A 131 2.51 12.56 -4.48
CA THR A 131 3.93 12.41 -4.14
C THR A 131 4.81 12.42 -5.39
N ASP A 132 5.97 13.09 -5.30
CA ASP A 132 6.98 13.12 -6.35
C ASP A 132 7.48 11.71 -6.72
N PRO A 133 7.71 11.41 -8.01
CA PRO A 133 8.18 10.12 -8.47
C PRO A 133 9.50 9.65 -7.82
N ASP A 134 10.45 10.55 -7.54
CA ASP A 134 11.73 10.18 -6.92
C ASP A 134 11.52 9.67 -5.48
N LEU A 135 10.57 10.27 -4.76
CA LEU A 135 10.18 9.80 -3.42
C LEU A 135 9.43 8.47 -3.47
N ILE A 136 8.64 8.23 -4.54
CA ILE A 136 7.98 6.94 -4.75
C ILE A 136 9.03 5.84 -5.02
N ASP A 137 10.08 6.13 -5.80
CA ASP A 137 11.19 5.17 -5.99
C ASP A 137 11.89 4.89 -4.66
N ALA A 138 12.20 5.93 -3.89
CA ALA A 138 12.89 5.80 -2.61
C ALA A 138 12.10 4.94 -1.62
N ILE A 139 10.82 5.22 -1.40
CA ILE A 139 9.98 4.45 -0.47
C ILE A 139 9.75 3.02 -0.97
N GLY A 140 9.64 2.83 -2.30
CA GLY A 140 9.45 1.52 -2.92
C GLY A 140 10.63 0.57 -2.76
N ARG A 141 11.84 1.09 -2.57
CA ARG A 141 13.04 0.28 -2.28
C ARG A 141 13.14 -0.13 -0.83
N LEU A 142 12.44 0.54 0.07
CA LEU A 142 12.39 0.23 1.49
C LEU A 142 11.20 -0.68 1.84
N ALA A 143 10.15 -0.64 1.04
CA ALA A 143 8.92 -1.41 1.24
C ALA A 143 8.89 -2.68 0.38
N ASP A 144 8.23 -3.73 0.90
CA ASP A 144 7.95 -4.94 0.13
C ASP A 144 6.70 -4.77 -0.74
N ARG A 145 5.71 -4.00 -0.30
CA ARG A 145 4.51 -3.65 -1.05
C ARG A 145 4.21 -2.17 -0.93
N LEU A 146 3.75 -1.58 -2.02
CA LEU A 146 3.17 -0.25 -2.04
C LEU A 146 1.65 -0.31 -2.24
N SER A 147 0.94 0.66 -1.69
CA SER A 147 -0.47 0.88 -2.03
C SER A 147 -0.75 2.35 -2.30
N VAL A 148 -1.51 2.60 -3.35
CA VAL A 148 -2.07 3.91 -3.65
C VAL A 148 -3.58 3.75 -3.58
N ASN A 149 -4.22 4.35 -2.58
CA ASN A 149 -5.65 4.16 -2.40
C ASN A 149 -6.44 5.03 -3.38
N LEU A 150 -7.32 4.38 -4.14
CA LEU A 150 -8.29 5.06 -4.99
C LEU A 150 -9.38 5.73 -4.14
N GLU A 151 -9.76 5.11 -3.04
CA GLU A 151 -10.77 5.48 -2.05
C GLU A 151 -12.20 5.40 -2.62
N LEU A 152 -12.51 6.09 -3.72
CA LEU A 152 -13.86 6.14 -4.31
C LEU A 152 -13.86 5.64 -5.76
N PRO A 153 -14.95 4.96 -6.19
CA PRO A 153 -14.97 4.29 -7.49
C PRO A 153 -15.03 5.23 -8.71
N SER A 154 -15.50 6.45 -8.55
CA SER A 154 -15.65 7.40 -9.66
C SER A 154 -14.96 8.73 -9.40
N SER A 155 -14.58 9.41 -10.47
CA SER A 155 -14.01 10.77 -10.41
C SER A 155 -15.01 11.77 -9.83
N THR A 156 -16.30 11.60 -10.12
CA THR A 156 -17.37 12.44 -9.58
C THR A 156 -17.47 12.34 -8.08
N SER A 157 -17.51 11.10 -7.54
CA SER A 157 -17.54 10.87 -6.10
C SER A 157 -16.26 11.33 -5.43
N LEU A 158 -15.10 11.13 -6.08
CA LEU A 158 -13.82 11.62 -5.58
C LEU A 158 -13.79 13.14 -5.45
N THR A 159 -14.21 13.87 -6.47
CA THR A 159 -14.28 15.35 -6.45
C THR A 159 -15.25 15.83 -5.37
N LYS A 160 -16.40 15.16 -5.22
CA LYS A 160 -17.42 15.54 -4.22
C LYS A 160 -16.96 15.32 -2.77
N LEU A 161 -16.28 14.22 -2.50
CA LEU A 161 -15.95 13.78 -1.13
C LEU A 161 -14.49 13.99 -0.75
N CYS A 162 -13.60 14.20 -1.72
CA CYS A 162 -12.15 14.38 -1.55
C CYS A 162 -11.62 15.53 -2.41
N PRO A 163 -11.89 16.79 -2.11
CA PRO A 163 -11.57 17.92 -3.00
C PRO A 163 -10.06 18.08 -3.28
N HIS A 164 -9.20 17.55 -2.43
CA HIS A 164 -7.73 17.57 -2.60
C HIS A 164 -7.18 16.42 -3.43
N LYS A 165 -8.02 15.51 -3.91
CA LYS A 165 -7.62 14.36 -4.73
C LYS A 165 -8.40 14.35 -6.03
N ASN A 166 -7.74 13.93 -7.10
CA ASN A 166 -8.38 13.66 -8.37
C ASN A 166 -7.88 12.33 -8.95
N ALA A 167 -8.53 11.84 -10.00
CA ALA A 167 -8.15 10.56 -10.61
C ALA A 167 -6.68 10.55 -11.04
N GLU A 168 -6.16 11.67 -11.54
CA GLU A 168 -4.80 11.79 -12.03
C GLU A 168 -3.76 11.67 -10.89
N THR A 169 -3.97 12.35 -9.75
CA THR A 169 -3.07 12.28 -8.60
C THR A 169 -2.99 10.89 -7.98
N VAL A 170 -3.99 10.03 -8.22
CA VAL A 170 -4.00 8.63 -7.77
C VAL A 170 -3.41 7.69 -8.83
N THR A 171 -3.78 7.84 -10.10
CA THR A 171 -3.37 6.92 -11.17
C THR A 171 -1.93 7.14 -11.65
N LYS A 172 -1.40 8.37 -11.59
CA LYS A 172 0.00 8.67 -11.92
C LYS A 172 0.99 7.87 -11.06
N PRO A 173 0.88 7.88 -9.70
CA PRO A 173 1.70 7.01 -8.86
C PRO A 173 1.56 5.52 -9.18
N MET A 174 0.33 5.02 -9.44
CA MET A 174 0.11 3.62 -9.82
C MET A 174 0.85 3.27 -11.12
N SER A 175 0.76 4.13 -12.14
CA SER A 175 1.46 3.96 -13.41
C SER A 175 2.97 3.98 -13.23
N PHE A 176 3.48 4.86 -12.38
CA PHE A 176 4.91 4.96 -12.10
C PHE A 176 5.44 3.70 -11.42
N ILE A 177 4.75 3.23 -10.38
CA ILE A 177 5.08 1.99 -9.66
C ILE A 177 5.08 0.79 -10.62
N HIS A 178 4.06 0.69 -11.48
CA HIS A 178 3.98 -0.38 -12.48
C HIS A 178 5.17 -0.37 -13.44
N ARG A 179 5.50 0.79 -14.03
CA ARG A 179 6.63 0.94 -14.96
C ARG A 179 7.96 0.57 -14.33
N LEU A 180 8.23 1.02 -13.09
CA LEU A 180 9.47 0.67 -12.40
C LEU A 180 9.58 -0.82 -12.14
N ARG A 181 8.50 -1.47 -11.69
CA ARG A 181 8.49 -2.90 -11.45
C ARG A 181 8.76 -3.70 -12.72
N VAL A 182 8.04 -3.40 -13.80
CA VAL A 182 8.24 -4.07 -15.11
C VAL A 182 9.66 -3.88 -15.62
N SER A 183 10.21 -2.67 -15.47
CA SER A 183 11.61 -2.39 -15.87
C SER A 183 12.62 -3.22 -15.06
N GLU A 184 12.46 -3.34 -13.74
CA GLU A 184 13.37 -4.16 -12.93
C GLU A 184 13.21 -5.66 -13.18
N GLU A 185 11.99 -6.15 -13.33
CA GLU A 185 11.73 -7.55 -13.67
C GLU A 185 12.40 -7.92 -15.00
N ARG A 186 12.33 -7.04 -16.01
CA ARG A 186 13.00 -7.21 -17.29
C ARG A 186 14.52 -7.26 -17.15
N GLN A 187 15.11 -6.32 -16.42
CA GLN A 187 16.55 -6.28 -16.16
C GLN A 187 17.04 -7.55 -15.45
N LEU A 188 16.28 -8.04 -14.46
CA LEU A 188 16.60 -9.28 -13.76
C LEU A 188 16.53 -10.51 -14.67
N LEU A 189 15.57 -10.57 -15.58
CA LEU A 189 15.46 -11.66 -16.57
C LEU A 189 16.62 -11.62 -17.57
N GLU A 190 16.98 -10.46 -18.08
CA GLU A 190 18.11 -10.26 -18.97
C GLU A 190 19.43 -10.68 -18.29
N ALA A 191 19.65 -10.27 -17.04
CA ALA A 191 20.82 -10.67 -16.26
C ALA A 191 20.89 -12.19 -16.02
N LYS A 192 19.76 -12.83 -15.70
CA LYS A 192 19.67 -14.30 -15.55
C LYS A 192 19.94 -15.05 -16.85
N ASN A 193 19.48 -14.52 -17.98
CA ASN A 193 19.72 -15.13 -19.29
C ASN A 193 21.17 -14.97 -19.73
N ALA A 194 21.78 -13.81 -19.47
CA ALA A 194 23.20 -13.57 -19.73
C ALA A 194 24.08 -14.51 -18.90
N SER A 195 23.78 -14.73 -17.62
CA SER A 195 24.52 -15.66 -16.76
C SER A 195 24.40 -17.12 -17.20
N LYS A 196 23.22 -17.54 -17.70
CA LYS A 196 23.02 -18.89 -18.27
C LYS A 196 23.77 -19.07 -19.62
N GLY A 197 23.91 -18.00 -20.39
CA GLY A 197 24.70 -18.01 -21.65
C GLY A 197 26.19 -18.20 -21.41
N ILE A 198 26.73 -17.61 -20.35
CA ILE A 198 28.17 -17.72 -19.98
C ILE A 198 28.55 -19.16 -19.59
N VAL A 199 27.64 -19.89 -18.92
CA VAL A 199 27.88 -21.28 -18.50
C VAL A 199 27.94 -22.25 -19.71
N LYS A 200 27.32 -21.90 -20.83
CA LYS A 200 27.35 -22.73 -22.06
C LYS A 200 28.53 -22.42 -23.00
N SER A 201 29.28 -21.34 -22.78
CA SER A 201 30.38 -20.89 -23.64
C SER A 201 31.76 -20.90 -22.96
N ALA A 202 31.99 -21.78 -22.00
CA ALA A 202 33.33 -22.01 -21.43
C ALA A 202 34.24 -22.78 -22.39
N GLY A 203 34.40 -22.26 -23.58
CA GLY A 203 35.37 -22.64 -24.62
C GLY A 203 35.87 -21.37 -25.28
N LYS A 204 37.03 -20.88 -24.81
CA LYS A 204 37.91 -19.87 -25.41
C LYS A 204 37.23 -18.72 -26.18
N SER A 205 37.12 -17.54 -25.56
CA SER A 205 37.35 -16.28 -26.29
C SER A 205 37.52 -15.06 -25.39
N LYS A 206 38.24 -14.09 -25.93
CA LYS A 206 38.78 -12.85 -25.39
C LYS A 206 37.77 -11.98 -24.61
N GLY A 207 38.31 -11.31 -23.60
CA GLY A 207 37.57 -10.47 -22.64
C GLY A 207 36.57 -9.48 -23.24
N ILE A 208 35.37 -9.57 -22.75
CA ILE A 208 34.37 -8.50 -22.88
C ILE A 208 34.52 -7.63 -21.64
N VAL A 209 34.87 -6.36 -21.86
CA VAL A 209 34.93 -5.33 -20.82
C VAL A 209 33.51 -5.05 -20.35
N ILE A 210 33.19 -5.51 -19.16
CA ILE A 210 31.94 -5.15 -18.48
C ILE A 210 32.10 -3.70 -18.00
N PRO A 211 31.19 -2.77 -18.37
CA PRO A 211 31.23 -1.41 -17.84
C PRO A 211 31.16 -1.46 -16.33
N THR A 212 32.14 -0.88 -15.67
CA THR A 212 32.18 -0.81 -14.21
C THR A 212 30.99 0.01 -13.69
N GLN A 213 30.45 -0.38 -12.56
CA GLN A 213 29.33 0.24 -11.83
C GLN A 213 29.42 1.77 -11.70
N LYS A 214 30.63 2.33 -11.81
CA LYS A 214 30.91 3.78 -11.82
C LYS A 214 30.42 4.54 -13.07
N GLN A 215 30.31 3.90 -14.22
CA GLN A 215 29.87 4.54 -15.47
C GLN A 215 28.35 4.64 -15.55
N ILE A 216 27.61 3.64 -15.06
CA ILE A 216 26.14 3.63 -15.03
C ILE A 216 25.60 4.68 -14.02
N ILE A 217 26.35 4.91 -12.93
CA ILE A 217 25.99 5.90 -11.91
C ILE A 217 26.23 7.35 -12.40
N LYS A 218 27.20 7.56 -13.32
CA LYS A 218 27.57 8.89 -13.78
C LYS A 218 26.55 9.52 -14.74
N GLU A 219 25.82 8.73 -15.50
CA GLU A 219 24.82 9.21 -16.47
C GLU A 219 23.41 9.36 -15.89
N GLY A 220 23.07 8.66 -14.78
CA GLY A 220 21.76 8.72 -14.13
C GLY A 220 21.63 9.78 -13.03
N LEU A 221 22.72 10.39 -12.58
CA LEU A 221 22.76 11.23 -11.38
C LEU A 221 23.03 12.74 -11.62
N ALA A 222 23.01 13.18 -12.88
CA ALA A 222 23.33 14.59 -13.19
C ALA A 222 22.17 15.59 -12.95
N LEU A 223 20.99 15.16 -12.51
CA LEU A 223 19.82 16.03 -12.32
C LEU A 223 19.15 15.82 -10.98
N ARG A 224 19.42 16.78 -10.08
CA ARG A 224 18.59 17.29 -8.98
C ARG A 224 18.83 16.85 -7.55
N SER A 225 18.97 17.93 -6.78
CA SER A 225 18.67 18.21 -5.38
C SER A 225 19.73 17.83 -4.35
N ASN A 226 20.39 18.86 -3.85
CA ASN A 226 21.41 18.81 -2.79
C ASN A 226 20.88 18.42 -1.39
N CYS A 227 19.57 18.34 -1.19
CA CYS A 227 18.98 18.01 0.11
C CYS A 227 18.98 16.49 0.36
N LEU A 228 18.58 15.69 -0.62
CA LEU A 228 18.56 14.21 -0.52
C LEU A 228 19.97 13.60 -0.46
N LYS A 229 20.98 14.25 -1.04
CA LYS A 229 22.36 13.75 -1.03
C LYS A 229 22.97 13.61 0.36
N ASN A 230 22.62 14.47 1.29
CA ASN A 230 23.24 14.45 2.62
C ASN A 230 22.64 13.40 3.57
N THR A 231 21.38 13.03 3.43
CA THR A 231 20.73 11.99 4.26
C THR A 231 21.01 10.59 3.72
N PHE A 232 21.02 10.43 2.40
CA PHE A 232 21.27 9.13 1.75
C PHE A 232 22.74 8.69 1.73
N MET A 233 23.69 9.62 1.71
CA MET A 233 25.13 9.31 1.61
C MET A 233 25.78 8.84 2.93
N ARG A 234 25.14 9.02 4.07
CA ARG A 234 25.68 8.57 5.38
C ARG A 234 25.43 7.10 5.71
N SER A 235 24.54 6.42 4.98
CA SER A 235 24.10 5.04 5.29
C SER A 235 24.70 3.95 4.41
N SER A 236 25.80 4.18 3.67
CA SER A 236 26.33 3.21 2.70
C SER A 236 27.32 2.18 3.28
N ARG A 237 27.08 1.66 4.47
CA ARG A 237 27.93 0.60 5.06
C ARG A 237 27.23 -0.73 5.37
N VAL A 238 26.14 -1.07 4.73
CA VAL A 238 25.52 -2.39 4.90
C VAL A 238 25.21 -3.04 3.56
N SER A 239 25.85 -4.19 3.34
CA SER A 239 25.67 -5.26 2.34
C SER A 239 25.29 -4.87 0.90
N SER A 240 26.08 -5.33 -0.04
CA SER A 240 26.06 -5.13 -1.49
C SER A 240 24.86 -5.72 -2.27
N GLY A 241 23.67 -5.82 -1.67
CA GLY A 241 22.47 -6.29 -2.35
C GLY A 241 21.44 -5.15 -2.45
N LYS A 242 21.34 -4.47 -3.59
CA LYS A 242 20.28 -3.50 -3.87
C LYS A 242 18.93 -4.19 -3.74
N ARG A 243 18.07 -3.76 -2.80
CA ARG A 243 16.71 -4.32 -2.67
C ARG A 243 15.92 -4.05 -3.93
N SER A 244 15.16 -5.06 -4.38
CA SER A 244 14.22 -4.90 -5.49
C SER A 244 13.12 -3.91 -5.12
N PHE A 245 12.66 -3.14 -6.09
CA PHE A 245 11.59 -2.18 -5.92
C PHE A 245 10.25 -2.90 -5.70
N SER A 246 9.65 -2.73 -4.52
CA SER A 246 8.31 -3.24 -4.17
C SER A 246 8.04 -4.69 -4.65
N PRO A 247 8.83 -5.68 -4.21
CA PRO A 247 8.79 -7.04 -4.78
C PRO A 247 7.45 -7.75 -4.62
N ALA A 248 6.66 -7.42 -3.60
CA ALA A 248 5.30 -7.93 -3.43
C ALA A 248 4.24 -7.14 -4.23
N GLY A 249 4.66 -6.18 -5.04
CA GLY A 249 3.81 -5.43 -5.96
C GLY A 249 3.02 -4.31 -5.32
N GLN A 250 2.00 -3.85 -6.05
CA GLN A 250 1.13 -2.78 -5.59
C GLN A 250 -0.32 -3.25 -5.37
N SER A 251 -1.05 -2.50 -4.56
CA SER A 251 -2.46 -2.69 -4.28
C SER A 251 -3.19 -1.35 -4.15
N THR A 252 -4.51 -1.40 -4.14
CA THR A 252 -5.38 -0.23 -3.89
C THR A 252 -6.51 -0.60 -2.95
N GLN A 253 -7.22 0.41 -2.46
CA GLN A 253 -8.41 0.23 -1.63
C GLN A 253 -9.53 1.12 -2.14
N ILE A 254 -10.76 0.59 -2.09
CA ILE A 254 -12.01 1.27 -2.44
C ILE A 254 -12.95 1.19 -1.25
N ILE A 255 -13.56 2.31 -0.91
CA ILE A 255 -14.59 2.42 0.13
C ILE A 255 -15.94 2.07 -0.50
N ILE A 256 -16.69 1.17 0.15
CA ILE A 256 -17.96 0.66 -0.35
C ILE A 256 -19.10 1.24 0.49
N GLY A 257 -20.06 1.87 -0.19
CA GLY A 257 -21.24 2.43 0.47
C GLY A 257 -21.12 3.87 0.94
N ALA A 258 -19.97 4.53 0.75
CA ALA A 258 -19.85 5.99 0.97
C ALA A 258 -20.39 6.81 -0.22
N SER A 259 -20.58 6.19 -1.36
CA SER A 259 -20.97 6.80 -2.63
C SER A 259 -21.88 5.84 -3.43
N PRO A 260 -22.63 6.35 -4.44
CA PRO A 260 -23.78 5.64 -5.03
C PRO A 260 -23.42 4.58 -6.07
N GLU A 261 -22.13 4.37 -6.38
CA GLU A 261 -21.72 3.47 -7.45
C GLU A 261 -22.18 2.03 -7.20
N SER A 262 -22.63 1.38 -8.28
CA SER A 262 -23.09 -0.01 -8.26
C SER A 262 -21.93 -1.00 -8.16
N ASP A 263 -22.21 -2.22 -7.74
CA ASP A 263 -21.22 -3.31 -7.69
C ASP A 263 -20.66 -3.63 -9.07
N ASN A 264 -21.47 -3.54 -10.12
CA ASN A 264 -21.02 -3.72 -11.49
C ASN A 264 -19.95 -2.68 -11.87
N GLN A 265 -20.17 -1.41 -11.57
CA GLN A 265 -19.19 -0.35 -11.82
C GLN A 265 -17.89 -0.58 -11.04
N ILE A 266 -17.98 -1.02 -9.79
CA ILE A 266 -16.81 -1.32 -8.93
C ILE A 266 -16.02 -2.50 -9.48
N LEU A 267 -16.69 -3.55 -9.97
CA LEU A 267 -16.05 -4.73 -10.54
C LEU A 267 -15.38 -4.44 -11.88
N HIS A 268 -16.02 -3.65 -12.76
CA HIS A 268 -15.40 -3.19 -14.01
C HIS A 268 -14.16 -2.32 -13.74
N LEU A 269 -14.25 -1.40 -12.79
CA LEU A 269 -13.10 -0.61 -12.36
C LEU A 269 -11.98 -1.50 -11.83
N SER A 270 -12.31 -2.48 -10.98
CA SER A 270 -11.32 -3.42 -10.43
C SER A 270 -10.61 -4.21 -11.53
N GLN A 271 -11.35 -4.70 -12.53
CA GLN A 271 -10.79 -5.38 -13.69
C GLN A 271 -9.83 -4.47 -14.47
N ALA A 272 -10.25 -3.24 -14.76
CA ALA A 272 -9.40 -2.26 -15.45
C ALA A 272 -8.10 -1.98 -14.68
N LEU A 273 -8.18 -1.84 -13.35
CA LEU A 273 -7.02 -1.64 -12.49
C LEU A 273 -6.05 -2.83 -12.52
N TYR A 274 -6.56 -4.07 -12.50
CA TYR A 274 -5.73 -5.27 -12.65
C TYR A 274 -5.02 -5.32 -14.00
N GLN A 275 -5.73 -5.00 -15.08
CA GLN A 275 -5.19 -5.06 -16.43
C GLN A 275 -4.16 -3.93 -16.70
N GLN A 276 -4.46 -2.71 -16.24
CA GLN A 276 -3.66 -1.53 -16.55
C GLN A 276 -2.42 -1.39 -15.67
N PHE A 277 -2.52 -1.76 -14.39
CA PHE A 277 -1.44 -1.51 -13.41
C PHE A 277 -0.87 -2.78 -12.79
N GLU A 278 -1.30 -3.96 -13.23
CA GLU A 278 -0.90 -5.26 -12.65
C GLU A 278 -1.03 -5.30 -11.12
N LEU A 279 -2.11 -4.74 -10.61
CA LEU A 279 -2.35 -4.75 -9.17
C LEU A 279 -2.36 -6.19 -8.63
N LYS A 280 -1.81 -6.39 -7.45
CA LYS A 280 -1.89 -7.69 -6.78
C LYS A 280 -3.23 -7.89 -6.09
N ARG A 281 -3.87 -6.79 -5.65
CA ARG A 281 -5.19 -6.83 -5.01
C ARG A 281 -5.86 -5.46 -5.01
N VAL A 282 -7.16 -5.46 -5.19
CA VAL A 282 -8.07 -4.39 -4.81
C VAL A 282 -8.68 -4.77 -3.46
N PHE A 283 -8.55 -3.89 -2.47
CA PHE A 283 -9.19 -4.04 -1.17
C PHE A 283 -10.52 -3.27 -1.18
N PHE A 284 -11.56 -3.92 -0.70
CA PHE A 284 -12.85 -3.29 -0.45
C PHE A 284 -13.00 -3.02 1.04
N SER A 285 -13.55 -1.87 1.41
CA SER A 285 -13.77 -1.50 2.79
C SER A 285 -15.16 -0.91 2.94
N ALA A 286 -16.02 -1.59 3.66
CA ALA A 286 -17.37 -1.08 3.96
C ALA A 286 -17.25 0.25 4.72
N TYR A 287 -17.98 1.26 4.26
CA TYR A 287 -18.06 2.54 4.93
C TYR A 287 -18.78 2.40 6.26
N ILE A 288 -18.17 2.91 7.32
CA ILE A 288 -18.79 3.00 8.64
C ILE A 288 -19.15 4.46 8.87
N PRO A 289 -20.44 4.81 8.98
CA PRO A 289 -20.88 6.16 9.26
C PRO A 289 -20.44 6.57 10.67
N VAL A 290 -19.50 7.49 10.77
CA VAL A 290 -18.97 8.04 12.04
C VAL A 290 -18.88 9.56 12.02
N ILE A 291 -19.24 10.16 10.88
CA ILE A 291 -19.19 11.60 10.63
C ILE A 291 -20.53 12.03 10.08
N GLU A 292 -21.13 13.02 10.68
CA GLU A 292 -22.32 13.67 10.16
C GLU A 292 -21.91 14.62 9.02
N ASP A 293 -22.31 14.28 7.80
CA ASP A 293 -22.06 15.08 6.60
C ASP A 293 -23.15 14.77 5.57
N HIS A 294 -23.85 15.79 5.08
CA HIS A 294 -24.96 15.67 4.12
C HIS A 294 -24.61 14.99 2.80
N ARG A 295 -23.32 14.82 2.51
CA ARG A 295 -22.79 14.14 1.31
C ARG A 295 -22.60 12.64 1.51
N LEU A 296 -22.71 12.16 2.73
CA LEU A 296 -22.45 10.79 3.17
C LEU A 296 -23.73 10.15 3.71
N PRO A 297 -23.79 8.81 3.82
CA PRO A 297 -24.86 8.12 4.51
C PRO A 297 -25.00 8.59 5.97
N GLU A 298 -26.23 8.60 6.46
CA GLU A 298 -26.58 8.97 7.86
C GLU A 298 -25.90 8.05 8.86
N LEU A 299 -25.74 8.54 10.11
CA LEU A 299 -25.00 7.82 11.17
C LEU A 299 -25.63 6.48 11.55
N ASP A 300 -26.94 6.33 11.40
CA ASP A 300 -27.70 5.12 11.67
C ASP A 300 -27.72 4.13 10.46
N THR A 301 -27.19 4.53 9.31
CA THR A 301 -27.13 3.68 8.11
C THR A 301 -26.35 2.40 8.41
N PRO A 302 -26.92 1.20 8.18
CA PRO A 302 -26.21 -0.05 8.41
C PRO A 302 -24.96 -0.19 7.57
N VAL A 303 -23.87 -0.61 8.23
CA VAL A 303 -22.58 -0.84 7.52
C VAL A 303 -22.73 -1.95 6.49
N PRO A 304 -22.38 -1.73 5.20
CA PRO A 304 -22.62 -2.67 4.12
C PRO A 304 -21.60 -3.85 4.10
N LEU A 305 -21.41 -4.55 5.22
CA LEU A 305 -20.46 -5.65 5.36
C LEU A 305 -20.73 -6.80 4.41
N ARG A 306 -22.04 -7.14 4.20
CA ARG A 306 -22.41 -8.20 3.26
C ARG A 306 -22.00 -7.84 1.83
N ARG A 307 -22.15 -6.57 1.44
CA ARG A 307 -21.73 -6.06 0.13
C ARG A 307 -20.22 -6.15 -0.04
N GLU A 308 -19.45 -5.75 0.99
CA GLU A 308 -17.99 -5.91 1.00
C GLU A 308 -17.58 -7.38 0.80
N HIS A 309 -18.15 -8.31 1.58
CA HIS A 309 -17.84 -9.72 1.47
C HIS A 309 -18.14 -10.30 0.07
N ARG A 310 -19.25 -9.89 -0.54
CA ARG A 310 -19.63 -10.35 -1.87
C ARG A 310 -18.73 -9.79 -2.96
N LEU A 311 -18.29 -8.54 -2.84
CA LEU A 311 -17.30 -7.97 -3.73
C LEU A 311 -15.96 -8.72 -3.65
N TYR A 312 -15.54 -9.18 -2.47
CA TYR A 312 -14.37 -10.05 -2.34
C TYR A 312 -14.58 -11.42 -3.01
N GLN A 313 -15.76 -12.01 -2.91
CA GLN A 313 -16.08 -13.25 -3.63
C GLN A 313 -16.06 -13.06 -5.14
N ALA A 314 -16.67 -11.97 -5.62
CA ALA A 314 -16.65 -11.58 -7.03
C ALA A 314 -15.22 -11.35 -7.55
N ASP A 315 -14.43 -10.58 -6.84
CA ASP A 315 -13.01 -10.34 -7.14
C ASP A 315 -12.21 -11.65 -7.24
N TRP A 316 -12.47 -12.60 -6.34
CA TRP A 316 -11.85 -13.91 -6.37
C TRP A 316 -12.20 -14.69 -7.64
N LEU A 317 -13.49 -14.71 -8.05
CA LEU A 317 -13.96 -15.37 -9.28
C LEU A 317 -13.33 -14.71 -10.53
N MET A 318 -13.23 -13.38 -10.56
CA MET A 318 -12.62 -12.67 -11.68
C MET A 318 -11.13 -12.98 -11.81
N ARG A 319 -10.37 -13.00 -10.70
CA ARG A 319 -8.91 -13.17 -10.75
C ARG A 319 -8.46 -14.60 -10.94
N TYR A 320 -9.15 -15.59 -10.39
CA TYR A 320 -8.71 -16.99 -10.40
C TYR A 320 -9.47 -17.86 -11.41
N TYR A 321 -10.68 -17.46 -11.78
CA TYR A 321 -11.52 -18.23 -12.70
C TYR A 321 -11.84 -17.46 -13.99
N ALA A 322 -11.29 -16.26 -14.18
CA ALA A 322 -11.46 -15.44 -15.37
C ALA A 322 -12.93 -15.09 -15.71
N PHE A 323 -13.80 -15.01 -14.71
CA PHE A 323 -15.16 -14.50 -14.91
C PHE A 323 -15.13 -13.02 -15.29
N SER A 324 -16.01 -12.61 -16.20
CA SER A 324 -16.21 -11.18 -16.48
C SER A 324 -16.97 -10.49 -15.35
N PRO A 325 -16.79 -9.17 -15.15
CA PRO A 325 -17.60 -8.40 -14.20
C PRO A 325 -19.10 -8.57 -14.41
N ASP A 326 -19.57 -8.60 -15.67
CA ASP A 326 -20.99 -8.75 -15.99
C ASP A 326 -21.53 -10.12 -15.58
N ALA A 327 -20.76 -11.19 -15.84
CA ALA A 327 -21.16 -12.54 -15.44
C ALA A 327 -21.30 -12.67 -13.92
N VAL A 328 -20.36 -12.10 -13.17
CA VAL A 328 -20.40 -12.13 -11.71
C VAL A 328 -21.50 -11.24 -11.17
N SER A 329 -21.68 -10.05 -11.71
CA SER A 329 -22.73 -9.10 -11.30
C SER A 329 -24.12 -9.68 -11.51
N TYR A 330 -24.35 -10.38 -12.62
CA TYR A 330 -25.63 -11.04 -12.91
C TYR A 330 -25.96 -12.14 -11.89
N THR A 331 -25.01 -13.01 -11.57
CA THR A 331 -25.21 -14.07 -10.57
C THR A 331 -25.43 -13.51 -9.17
N HIS A 332 -24.80 -12.37 -8.87
CA HIS A 332 -24.89 -11.68 -7.59
C HIS A 332 -26.27 -11.05 -7.36
N LEU A 333 -26.87 -10.45 -8.39
CA LEU A 333 -28.20 -9.85 -8.31
C LEU A 333 -29.30 -10.91 -8.09
N ARG A 334 -29.23 -12.06 -8.77
CA ARG A 334 -30.20 -13.14 -8.60
C ARG A 334 -30.19 -13.81 -7.22
N ALA A 335 -29.06 -13.83 -6.55
CA ALA A 335 -28.98 -14.36 -5.19
C ALA A 335 -29.74 -13.49 -4.14
N HIS A 336 -30.20 -12.32 -4.52
CA HIS A 336 -31.06 -11.47 -3.68
C HIS A 336 -32.57 -11.74 -3.88
N GLU A 337 -32.96 -12.36 -4.99
CA GLU A 337 -34.36 -12.64 -5.29
C GLU A 337 -34.84 -13.98 -4.71
N THR A 338 -33.94 -14.79 -4.21
CA THR A 338 -34.21 -16.07 -3.55
C THR A 338 -33.91 -16.02 -2.08
#